data_fb942c6e69a8089485afcebf6ba73490
#
_entry.id   fb942c6e69a8089485afcebf6ba73490
#
_cell.length_a   1.000
_cell.length_b   1.000
_cell.length_c   1.000
_cell.angle_alpha   90.00
_cell.angle_beta   90.00
_cell.angle_gamma   90.00
#
_symmetry.space_group_name_H-M   'P 1'
#
loop_
_entity.id
_entity.type
_entity.pdbx_description
1 polymer ?
#
loop_
_entity_poly.entity_id
_entity_poly.type
_entity_poly.pdbx_seq_one_letter_code
_entity_poly.pdbx_strand_id
1 'polypeptide(L)'
;LLDKKTGRMYENLGFYEDTGDMGNEYIYIQDSGKQVVSTKGMKAEISCVERNAFRTVVEICHKMMVPSGMGEELLRQREMCIDPYTRVANRSSELVEMDVKTVLTLEKSAKGLRVATTICNQAKDHRVRVILPTGLDTSMHMADSAFEVVRRNNRHNDTWTNPCGCERQQCFVAMEDAKGGLLVANRGLYEYEILEDQGNAVAVTLLRCVAEMGDWGYFPTPKAQQIGTFCLEFEVVPFAAGETGDAFREGYAFQEDLT
;
A
#
# COMPACT_ATOMS: atom_id res chain seq x y z
N LEU A 1 3.66 8.47 -14.52
CA LEU A 1 4.89 9.20 -14.23
C LEU A 1 5.89 8.97 -15.37
N LEU A 2 6.44 10.05 -15.95
CA LEU A 2 7.50 9.98 -16.95
C LEU A 2 8.82 10.37 -16.28
N ASP A 3 9.76 9.44 -16.22
CA ASP A 3 11.15 9.78 -15.91
C ASP A 3 11.85 10.33 -17.16
N LYS A 4 12.11 11.63 -17.15
CA LYS A 4 12.73 12.34 -18.29
C LYS A 4 14.20 11.95 -18.51
N LYS A 5 14.87 11.42 -17.50
CA LYS A 5 16.27 11.03 -17.58
C LYS A 5 16.44 9.73 -18.34
N THR A 6 15.62 8.73 -18.02
CA THR A 6 15.65 7.40 -18.67
C THR A 6 14.68 7.28 -19.83
N GLY A 7 13.71 8.19 -19.95
CA GLY A 7 12.58 8.10 -20.89
C GLY A 7 11.55 7.05 -20.50
N ARG A 8 11.66 6.44 -19.32
CA ARG A 8 10.71 5.42 -18.87
C ARG A 8 9.38 6.03 -18.44
N MET A 9 8.30 5.41 -18.89
CA MET A 9 6.94 5.73 -18.47
C MET A 9 6.47 4.67 -17.46
N TYR A 10 6.03 5.13 -16.28
CA TYR A 10 5.33 4.30 -15.30
C TYR A 10 3.84 4.61 -15.40
N GLU A 11 3.07 3.65 -15.91
CA GLU A 11 1.64 3.79 -16.18
C GLU A 11 0.78 3.27 -15.03
N ASN A 12 -0.44 3.81 -14.92
CA ASN A 12 -1.41 3.43 -13.87
C ASN A 12 -0.85 3.46 -12.44
N LEU A 13 0.07 4.37 -12.19
CA LEU A 13 0.76 4.47 -10.92
C LEU A 13 -0.15 5.09 -9.86
N GLY A 14 -0.34 4.41 -8.71
CA GLY A 14 -0.99 4.98 -7.54
C GLY A 14 -2.52 4.86 -7.53
N PHE A 15 -3.09 3.70 -7.85
CA PHE A 15 -4.49 3.41 -7.54
C PHE A 15 -4.62 2.69 -6.19
N TYR A 16 -5.81 2.73 -5.60
CA TYR A 16 -6.09 2.16 -4.29
C TYR A 16 -6.94 0.90 -4.41
N GLU A 17 -6.67 -0.07 -3.55
CA GLU A 17 -7.46 -1.29 -3.39
C GLU A 17 -7.90 -1.46 -1.93
N ASP A 18 -9.16 -1.79 -1.75
CA ASP A 18 -9.77 -2.15 -0.48
C ASP A 18 -10.22 -3.62 -0.54
N THR A 19 -9.81 -4.40 0.45
CA THR A 19 -10.10 -5.84 0.58
C THR A 19 -10.55 -6.17 2.00
N GLY A 20 -11.40 -7.18 2.20
CA GLY A 20 -11.77 -7.67 3.52
C GLY A 20 -10.60 -8.35 4.24
N ASP A 21 -10.60 -8.33 5.58
CA ASP A 21 -9.60 -8.99 6.42
C ASP A 21 -10.26 -9.88 7.49
N MET A 22 -10.10 -11.21 7.35
CA MET A 22 -10.56 -12.21 8.32
C MET A 22 -9.49 -12.58 9.34
N GLY A 23 -8.29 -12.02 9.21
CA GLY A 23 -7.14 -12.33 10.04
C GLY A 23 -7.21 -11.70 11.43
N ASN A 24 -6.04 -11.53 12.00
CA ASN A 24 -5.80 -10.90 13.29
C ASN A 24 -4.67 -9.87 13.19
N GLU A 25 -4.17 -9.31 14.28
CA GLU A 25 -3.10 -8.32 14.23
C GLU A 25 -1.76 -8.86 13.67
N TYR A 26 -1.55 -10.17 13.65
CA TYR A 26 -0.31 -10.79 13.15
C TYR A 26 -0.39 -11.14 11.67
N ILE A 27 -1.57 -11.52 11.18
CA ILE A 27 -1.70 -12.08 9.84
C ILE A 27 -2.93 -11.57 9.11
N TYR A 28 -2.71 -11.09 7.88
CA TYR A 28 -3.79 -10.75 6.95
C TYR A 28 -4.32 -12.02 6.27
N ILE A 29 -5.64 -12.18 6.29
CA ILE A 29 -6.35 -13.21 5.54
C ILE A 29 -7.52 -12.57 4.82
N GLN A 30 -7.47 -12.59 3.49
CA GLN A 30 -8.53 -12.02 2.67
C GLN A 30 -9.85 -12.79 2.86
N ASP A 31 -10.98 -12.08 2.78
CA ASP A 31 -12.32 -12.65 2.80
C ASP A 31 -12.50 -13.78 1.78
N SER A 32 -13.39 -14.73 2.07
CA SER A 32 -13.60 -15.93 1.26
C SER A 32 -14.07 -15.62 -0.17
N GLY A 33 -14.83 -14.53 -0.35
CA GLY A 33 -15.27 -14.04 -1.65
C GLY A 33 -14.20 -13.32 -2.45
N LYS A 34 -13.06 -13.02 -1.84
CA LYS A 34 -11.93 -12.27 -2.43
C LYS A 34 -12.38 -10.98 -3.12
N GLN A 35 -13.34 -10.30 -2.51
CA GLN A 35 -13.90 -9.07 -3.04
C GLN A 35 -12.86 -7.94 -2.96
N VAL A 36 -12.61 -7.29 -4.09
CA VAL A 36 -11.74 -6.11 -4.19
C VAL A 36 -12.56 -4.91 -4.65
N VAL A 37 -12.48 -3.80 -3.94
CA VAL A 37 -12.96 -2.50 -4.40
C VAL A 37 -11.75 -1.66 -4.76
N SER A 38 -11.71 -1.11 -5.99
CA SER A 38 -10.53 -0.41 -6.48
C SER A 38 -10.88 0.92 -7.12
N THR A 39 -9.98 1.91 -6.98
CA THR A 39 -10.09 3.18 -7.71
C THR A 39 -9.61 3.06 -9.16
N LYS A 40 -9.05 1.93 -9.57
CA LYS A 40 -8.60 1.71 -10.95
C LYS A 40 -9.75 1.82 -11.93
N GLY A 41 -9.68 2.83 -12.82
CA GLY A 41 -10.75 3.13 -13.76
C GLY A 41 -11.96 3.86 -13.15
N MET A 42 -11.93 4.18 -11.85
CA MET A 42 -12.95 5.00 -11.20
C MET A 42 -12.81 6.47 -11.62
N LYS A 43 -13.93 7.16 -11.75
CA LYS A 43 -13.93 8.60 -11.99
C LYS A 43 -13.42 9.33 -10.74
N ALA A 44 -12.50 10.27 -10.93
CA ALA A 44 -11.94 11.12 -9.89
C ALA A 44 -12.22 12.60 -10.19
N GLU A 45 -12.26 13.42 -9.14
CA GLU A 45 -12.16 14.86 -9.24
C GLU A 45 -10.67 15.23 -9.19
N ILE A 46 -10.17 15.94 -10.20
CA ILE A 46 -8.76 16.31 -10.32
C ILE A 46 -8.64 17.82 -10.43
N SER A 47 -7.81 18.42 -9.58
CA SER A 47 -7.52 19.85 -9.60
C SER A 47 -6.03 20.13 -9.46
N CYS A 48 -5.54 21.14 -10.19
CA CYS A 48 -4.21 21.68 -9.99
C CYS A 48 -4.33 22.84 -8.99
N VAL A 49 -3.96 22.59 -7.72
CA VAL A 49 -4.13 23.57 -6.63
C VAL A 49 -3.00 24.58 -6.55
N GLU A 50 -1.82 24.22 -7.08
CA GLU A 50 -0.69 25.13 -7.18
C GLU A 50 0.14 24.82 -8.43
N ARG A 51 0.56 25.87 -9.13
CA ARG A 51 1.52 25.76 -10.23
C ARG A 51 2.34 27.03 -10.35
N ASN A 52 3.62 26.93 -10.07
CA ASN A 52 4.57 28.03 -10.16
C ASN A 52 5.94 27.55 -10.69
N ALA A 53 6.96 28.44 -10.67
CA ALA A 53 8.30 28.12 -11.17
C ALA A 53 9.05 27.08 -10.31
N PHE A 54 8.58 26.80 -9.09
CA PHE A 54 9.27 25.96 -8.11
C PHE A 54 8.58 24.63 -7.88
N ARG A 55 7.24 24.59 -7.91
CA ARG A 55 6.49 23.36 -7.68
C ARG A 55 5.14 23.34 -8.40
N THR A 56 4.64 22.14 -8.58
CA THR A 56 3.27 21.86 -9.01
C THR A 56 2.63 20.91 -7.99
N VAL A 57 1.39 21.25 -7.58
CA VAL A 57 0.59 20.44 -6.66
C VAL A 57 -0.73 20.09 -7.34
N VAL A 58 -1.02 18.81 -7.42
CA VAL A 58 -2.26 18.26 -7.98
C VAL A 58 -3.01 17.49 -6.89
N GLU A 59 -4.29 17.77 -6.77
CA GLU A 59 -5.20 17.05 -5.88
C GLU A 59 -6.11 16.13 -6.69
N ILE A 60 -6.27 14.89 -6.22
CA ILE A 60 -7.13 13.86 -6.81
C ILE A 60 -8.04 13.32 -5.72
N CYS A 61 -9.35 13.41 -5.91
CA CYS A 61 -10.33 12.94 -4.94
C CYS A 61 -11.16 11.78 -5.53
N HIS A 62 -11.22 10.68 -4.79
CA HIS A 62 -12.09 9.54 -5.07
C HIS A 62 -13.09 9.36 -3.92
N LYS A 63 -14.30 8.93 -4.26
CA LYS A 63 -15.31 8.47 -3.33
C LYS A 63 -15.54 6.98 -3.56
N MET A 64 -15.04 6.16 -2.65
CA MET A 64 -15.18 4.71 -2.74
C MET A 64 -16.37 4.26 -1.91
N MET A 65 -17.23 3.42 -2.49
CA MET A 65 -18.26 2.70 -1.74
C MET A 65 -17.69 1.33 -1.38
N VAL A 66 -17.35 1.14 -0.11
CA VAL A 66 -16.73 -0.10 0.39
C VAL A 66 -17.68 -0.81 1.36
N PRO A 67 -17.63 -2.15 1.48
CA PRO A 67 -18.37 -2.86 2.52
C PRO A 67 -18.03 -2.31 3.91
N SER A 68 -19.06 -2.14 4.76
CA SER A 68 -18.91 -1.57 6.11
C SER A 68 -18.03 -2.41 7.03
N GLY A 69 -17.77 -3.66 6.65
CA GLY A 69 -16.93 -4.61 7.37
C GLY A 69 -17.10 -6.02 6.85
N MET A 70 -16.84 -6.98 7.72
CA MET A 70 -17.12 -8.39 7.46
C MET A 70 -18.57 -8.76 7.90
N GLY A 71 -19.08 -9.87 7.38
CA GLY A 71 -20.36 -10.43 7.81
C GLY A 71 -20.33 -10.94 9.26
N GLU A 72 -21.50 -11.10 9.86
CA GLU A 72 -21.65 -11.57 11.26
C GLU A 72 -20.99 -12.93 11.52
N GLU A 73 -20.81 -13.74 10.48
CA GLU A 73 -20.18 -15.06 10.58
C GLU A 73 -18.77 -14.96 11.13
N LEU A 74 -18.01 -13.91 10.76
CA LEU A 74 -16.65 -13.72 11.24
C LEU A 74 -16.62 -13.49 12.75
N LEU A 75 -17.52 -12.66 13.28
CA LEU A 75 -17.59 -12.41 14.72
C LEU A 75 -17.90 -13.72 15.49
N ARG A 76 -18.87 -14.51 15.01
CA ARG A 76 -19.20 -15.81 15.62
C ARG A 76 -18.01 -16.77 15.64
N GLN A 77 -17.27 -16.83 14.52
CA GLN A 77 -16.07 -17.68 14.41
C GLN A 77 -14.95 -17.21 15.34
N ARG A 78 -14.78 -15.91 15.53
CA ARG A 78 -13.84 -15.34 16.50
C ARG A 78 -14.21 -15.71 17.93
N GLU A 79 -15.49 -15.53 18.32
CA GLU A 79 -16.00 -15.89 19.64
C GLU A 79 -15.88 -17.39 19.94
N MET A 80 -16.02 -18.23 18.91
CA MET A 80 -15.80 -19.68 19.00
C MET A 80 -14.32 -20.06 18.94
N CYS A 81 -13.39 -19.12 18.86
CA CYS A 81 -11.96 -19.33 18.73
C CYS A 81 -11.58 -20.24 17.56
N ILE A 82 -12.30 -20.13 16.43
CA ILE A 82 -11.95 -20.86 15.21
C ILE A 82 -10.61 -20.35 14.70
N ASP A 83 -9.73 -21.29 14.33
CA ASP A 83 -8.43 -21.00 13.75
C ASP A 83 -8.55 -20.03 12.56
N PRO A 84 -7.85 -18.88 12.57
CA PRO A 84 -7.92 -17.88 11.49
C PRO A 84 -7.73 -18.44 10.09
N TYR A 85 -6.89 -19.45 9.92
CA TYR A 85 -6.64 -20.10 8.62
C TYR A 85 -7.80 -20.95 8.11
N THR A 86 -8.75 -21.30 8.97
CA THR A 86 -9.91 -22.14 8.61
C THR A 86 -11.22 -21.36 8.58
N ARG A 87 -11.18 -20.07 8.89
CA ARG A 87 -12.36 -19.19 8.86
C ARG A 87 -12.93 -19.05 7.47
N VAL A 88 -14.26 -18.96 7.40
CA VAL A 88 -15.00 -18.73 6.17
C VAL A 88 -16.01 -17.62 6.41
N ALA A 89 -15.73 -16.44 5.88
CA ALA A 89 -16.64 -15.29 5.96
C ALA A 89 -16.51 -14.40 4.71
N ASN A 90 -17.60 -13.73 4.37
CA ASN A 90 -17.63 -12.75 3.30
C ASN A 90 -17.79 -11.35 3.86
N ARG A 91 -17.55 -10.35 3.05
CA ARG A 91 -17.78 -8.95 3.39
C ARG A 91 -19.27 -8.66 3.55
N SER A 92 -19.60 -7.67 4.38
CA SER A 92 -20.96 -7.17 4.54
C SER A 92 -21.53 -6.66 3.21
N SER A 93 -22.83 -6.79 3.02
CA SER A 93 -23.56 -6.17 1.91
C SER A 93 -23.86 -4.68 2.16
N GLU A 94 -23.75 -4.23 3.40
CA GLU A 94 -23.87 -2.82 3.74
C GLU A 94 -22.64 -2.07 3.26
N LEU A 95 -22.84 -0.94 2.57
CA LEU A 95 -21.76 -0.11 2.04
C LEU A 95 -21.67 1.19 2.81
N VAL A 96 -20.42 1.64 3.01
CA VAL A 96 -20.09 2.96 3.55
C VAL A 96 -19.21 3.72 2.57
N GLU A 97 -19.32 5.05 2.59
CA GLU A 97 -18.45 5.91 1.79
C GLU A 97 -17.08 6.03 2.47
N MET A 98 -16.03 5.88 1.68
CA MET A 98 -14.65 6.13 2.08
C MET A 98 -14.04 7.13 1.11
N ASP A 99 -13.80 8.33 1.59
CA ASP A 99 -13.11 9.38 0.83
C ASP A 99 -11.62 9.12 0.81
N VAL A 100 -11.03 9.14 -0.39
CA VAL A 100 -9.58 9.05 -0.60
C VAL A 100 -9.11 10.28 -1.37
N LYS A 101 -8.40 11.16 -0.68
CA LYS A 101 -7.81 12.36 -1.23
C LYS A 101 -6.30 12.18 -1.37
N THR A 102 -5.80 12.31 -2.59
CA THR A 102 -4.37 12.21 -2.92
C THR A 102 -3.83 13.57 -3.34
N VAL A 103 -2.77 14.01 -2.71
CA VAL A 103 -2.04 15.22 -3.08
C VAL A 103 -0.69 14.83 -3.66
N LEU A 104 -0.48 15.14 -4.93
CA LEU A 104 0.78 14.92 -5.63
C LEU A 104 1.57 16.22 -5.63
N THR A 105 2.79 16.21 -5.10
CA THR A 105 3.68 17.37 -5.10
C THR A 105 4.96 17.05 -5.87
N LEU A 106 5.21 17.82 -6.92
CA LEU A 106 6.45 17.76 -7.68
C LEU A 106 7.16 19.13 -7.62
N GLU A 107 8.32 19.13 -6.98
CA GLU A 107 9.17 20.30 -6.86
C GLU A 107 10.20 20.38 -8.00
N LYS A 108 10.66 21.59 -8.29
CA LYS A 108 11.76 21.79 -9.22
C LYS A 108 13.01 21.13 -8.68
N SER A 109 13.65 20.30 -9.48
CA SER A 109 14.85 19.55 -9.12
C SER A 109 14.65 18.41 -8.11
N ALA A 110 13.40 18.12 -7.71
CA ALA A 110 13.11 16.91 -6.95
C ALA A 110 13.42 15.66 -7.79
N LYS A 111 13.97 14.64 -7.14
CA LYS A 111 14.24 13.35 -7.76
C LYS A 111 13.01 12.44 -7.70
N GLY A 112 12.12 12.67 -6.74
CA GLY A 112 10.90 11.91 -6.52
C GLY A 112 9.63 12.73 -6.62
N LEU A 113 8.51 12.03 -6.72
CA LEU A 113 7.17 12.56 -6.62
C LEU A 113 6.64 12.27 -5.22
N ARG A 114 6.42 13.32 -4.42
CA ARG A 114 5.80 13.19 -3.09
C ARG A 114 4.31 13.00 -3.22
N VAL A 115 3.78 12.07 -2.43
CA VAL A 115 2.38 11.70 -2.38
C VAL A 115 1.90 11.73 -0.94
N ALA A 116 0.89 12.54 -0.65
CA ALA A 116 0.17 12.52 0.61
C ALA A 116 -1.25 12.03 0.36
N THR A 117 -1.64 10.96 1.03
CA THR A 117 -2.98 10.36 0.90
C THR A 117 -3.74 10.53 2.21
N THR A 118 -4.90 11.18 2.14
CA THR A 118 -5.83 11.26 3.26
C THR A 118 -6.99 10.30 3.03
N ILE A 119 -7.22 9.41 3.99
CA ILE A 119 -8.31 8.43 3.97
C ILE A 119 -9.24 8.71 5.13
N CYS A 120 -10.55 8.90 4.85
CA CYS A 120 -11.60 8.97 5.86
C CYS A 120 -12.24 7.60 6.01
N ASN A 121 -11.72 6.80 6.94
CA ASN A 121 -12.15 5.42 7.13
C ASN A 121 -13.36 5.30 8.05
N GLN A 122 -14.41 4.62 7.57
CA GLN A 122 -15.60 4.23 8.31
C GLN A 122 -15.85 2.71 8.31
N ALA A 123 -15.06 1.96 7.55
CA ALA A 123 -15.18 0.51 7.45
C ALA A 123 -14.32 -0.22 8.51
N LYS A 124 -14.68 -1.47 8.78
CA LYS A 124 -14.01 -2.36 9.73
C LYS A 124 -13.52 -3.62 9.04
N ASP A 125 -12.58 -4.32 9.67
CA ASP A 125 -12.10 -5.63 9.18
C ASP A 125 -11.75 -5.60 7.70
N HIS A 126 -10.89 -4.66 7.31
CA HIS A 126 -10.48 -4.47 5.93
C HIS A 126 -9.03 -3.96 5.84
N ARG A 127 -8.45 -4.02 4.64
CA ARG A 127 -7.13 -3.51 4.33
C ARG A 127 -7.19 -2.60 3.11
N VAL A 128 -6.60 -1.40 3.22
CA VAL A 128 -6.43 -0.46 2.10
C VAL A 128 -4.98 -0.41 1.70
N ARG A 129 -4.69 -0.59 0.40
CA ARG A 129 -3.34 -0.50 -0.17
C ARG A 129 -3.29 0.53 -1.28
N VAL A 130 -2.14 1.16 -1.47
CA VAL A 130 -1.79 1.82 -2.73
C VAL A 130 -1.02 0.84 -3.60
N ILE A 131 -1.41 0.75 -4.87
CA ILE A 131 -0.79 -0.15 -5.86
C ILE A 131 0.01 0.70 -6.85
N LEU A 132 1.28 0.38 -6.98
CA LEU A 132 2.26 1.10 -7.79
C LEU A 132 2.88 0.15 -8.83
N PRO A 133 2.22 -0.09 -9.99
CA PRO A 133 2.77 -0.93 -11.05
C PRO A 133 4.09 -0.36 -11.54
N THR A 134 5.15 -1.17 -11.51
CA THR A 134 6.47 -0.71 -11.94
C THR A 134 6.75 -1.03 -13.41
N GLY A 135 6.18 -2.10 -13.93
CA GLY A 135 6.46 -2.60 -15.27
C GLY A 135 7.93 -3.04 -15.47
N LEU A 136 8.65 -3.25 -14.37
CA LEU A 136 10.06 -3.65 -14.39
C LEU A 136 10.18 -5.16 -14.63
N ASP A 137 11.09 -5.55 -15.50
CA ASP A 137 11.40 -6.96 -15.78
C ASP A 137 12.47 -7.46 -14.81
N THR A 138 12.02 -7.85 -13.63
CA THR A 138 12.88 -8.34 -12.55
C THR A 138 12.12 -9.32 -11.65
N SER A 139 12.83 -10.36 -11.19
CA SER A 139 12.30 -11.35 -10.23
C SER A 139 12.67 -11.03 -8.78
N MET A 140 13.36 -9.91 -8.55
CA MET A 140 13.85 -9.53 -7.24
C MET A 140 13.55 -8.07 -6.95
N HIS A 141 13.41 -7.76 -5.66
CA HIS A 141 13.32 -6.42 -5.13
C HIS A 141 14.28 -6.22 -3.97
N MET A 142 14.44 -4.98 -3.54
CA MET A 142 15.24 -4.58 -2.39
C MET A 142 14.31 -3.87 -1.39
N ALA A 143 14.49 -4.16 -0.12
CA ALA A 143 13.76 -3.48 0.95
C ALA A 143 14.71 -3.04 2.05
N ASP A 144 14.52 -1.82 2.53
CA ASP A 144 15.22 -1.36 3.72
C ASP A 144 14.76 -2.15 4.95
N SER A 145 15.71 -2.60 5.75
CA SER A 145 15.52 -3.41 6.96
C SER A 145 16.38 -2.85 8.09
N ALA A 146 16.31 -3.52 9.28
CA ALA A 146 16.99 -3.07 10.47
C ALA A 146 18.49 -3.08 10.30
N PHE A 147 19.31 -2.51 9.72
CA PHE A 147 20.77 -2.46 9.56
C PHE A 147 21.28 -2.72 8.13
N GLU A 148 20.41 -3.15 7.21
CA GLU A 148 20.83 -3.45 5.84
C GLU A 148 19.68 -3.28 4.84
N VAL A 149 20.03 -3.14 3.56
CA VAL A 149 19.07 -3.28 2.47
C VAL A 149 19.10 -4.73 1.99
N VAL A 150 18.01 -5.46 2.24
CA VAL A 150 17.89 -6.87 1.89
C VAL A 150 17.39 -7.04 0.45
N ARG A 151 17.92 -8.03 -0.26
CA ARG A 151 17.39 -8.49 -1.55
C ARG A 151 16.47 -9.68 -1.31
N ARG A 152 15.29 -9.64 -1.92
CA ARG A 152 14.26 -10.67 -1.81
C ARG A 152 13.75 -11.06 -3.18
N ASN A 153 13.28 -12.31 -3.32
CA ASN A 153 12.54 -12.75 -4.49
C ASN A 153 11.14 -12.12 -4.49
N ASN A 154 10.64 -11.73 -5.66
CA ASN A 154 9.27 -11.22 -5.78
C ASN A 154 8.25 -12.30 -5.44
N ARG A 155 8.54 -13.54 -5.85
CA ARG A 155 7.71 -14.71 -5.57
C ARG A 155 8.23 -15.47 -4.35
N HIS A 156 7.33 -15.76 -3.43
CA HIS A 156 7.63 -16.61 -2.28
C HIS A 156 7.75 -18.08 -2.71
N ASN A 157 8.43 -18.87 -1.86
CA ASN A 157 8.54 -20.30 -2.06
C ASN A 157 7.14 -20.96 -2.00
N ASP A 158 6.86 -21.88 -2.91
CA ASP A 158 5.57 -22.58 -3.01
C ASP A 158 5.23 -23.41 -1.76
N THR A 159 6.20 -23.66 -0.88
CA THR A 159 5.99 -24.34 0.42
C THR A 159 5.60 -23.36 1.54
N TRP A 160 5.55 -22.05 1.26
CA TRP A 160 5.18 -21.07 2.25
C TRP A 160 3.68 -21.13 2.55
N THR A 161 3.33 -21.31 3.81
CA THR A 161 1.94 -21.47 4.24
C THR A 161 1.24 -20.14 4.61
N ASN A 162 1.97 -19.02 4.56
CA ASN A 162 1.37 -17.73 4.82
C ASN A 162 0.33 -17.40 3.73
N PRO A 163 -0.92 -17.01 4.08
CA PRO A 163 -1.98 -16.72 3.13
C PRO A 163 -1.77 -15.46 2.30
N CYS A 164 -0.81 -14.60 2.64
CA CYS A 164 -0.45 -13.43 1.86
C CYS A 164 1.07 -13.30 1.68
N GLY A 165 1.47 -12.64 0.59
CA GLY A 165 2.87 -12.33 0.29
C GLY A 165 3.41 -11.07 0.98
N CYS A 166 2.80 -10.66 2.10
CA CYS A 166 3.18 -9.43 2.80
C CYS A 166 4.56 -9.57 3.43
N GLU A 167 5.37 -8.55 3.21
CA GLU A 167 6.72 -8.39 3.72
C GLU A 167 6.86 -7.08 4.48
N ARG A 168 8.02 -6.88 5.13
CA ARG A 168 8.30 -5.68 5.93
C ARG A 168 9.42 -4.85 5.35
N GLN A 169 9.24 -3.54 5.43
CA GLN A 169 10.22 -2.50 5.12
C GLN A 169 10.32 -1.52 6.29
N GLN A 170 11.40 -0.73 6.32
CA GLN A 170 11.47 0.45 7.20
C GLN A 170 11.23 1.73 6.40
N CYS A 171 12.17 2.15 5.58
CA CYS A 171 12.10 3.42 4.88
C CYS A 171 11.65 3.29 3.43
N PHE A 172 11.96 2.19 2.75
CA PHE A 172 11.65 2.05 1.33
C PHE A 172 11.65 0.60 0.83
N VAL A 173 11.00 0.43 -0.32
CA VAL A 173 11.13 -0.71 -1.23
C VAL A 173 11.60 -0.20 -2.59
N ALA A 174 12.53 -0.91 -3.23
CA ALA A 174 13.05 -0.58 -4.55
C ALA A 174 13.07 -1.80 -5.47
N MET A 175 12.83 -1.57 -6.75
CA MET A 175 12.98 -2.57 -7.80
C MET A 175 13.79 -1.97 -8.95
N GLU A 176 14.61 -2.80 -9.61
CA GLU A 176 15.40 -2.38 -10.75
C GLU A 176 15.52 -3.46 -11.82
N ASP A 177 15.67 -3.03 -13.06
CA ASP A 177 16.08 -3.85 -14.19
C ASP A 177 17.33 -3.26 -14.86
N ALA A 178 17.74 -3.77 -16.01
CA ALA A 178 18.94 -3.31 -16.70
C ALA A 178 18.93 -1.82 -17.13
N LYS A 179 17.76 -1.15 -17.13
CA LYS A 179 17.61 0.26 -17.57
C LYS A 179 17.47 1.24 -16.41
N GLY A 180 17.23 0.76 -15.19
CA GLY A 180 16.98 1.58 -14.01
C GLY A 180 15.81 1.03 -13.20
N GLY A 181 15.28 1.82 -12.28
CA GLY A 181 14.31 1.31 -11.33
C GLY A 181 13.36 2.36 -10.77
N LEU A 182 12.57 1.89 -9.82
CA LEU A 182 11.64 2.67 -9.03
C LEU A 182 11.85 2.34 -7.56
N LEU A 183 11.98 3.38 -6.73
CA LEU A 183 11.97 3.26 -5.28
C LEU A 183 10.70 3.91 -4.74
N VAL A 184 10.08 3.27 -3.77
CA VAL A 184 8.93 3.78 -3.02
C VAL A 184 9.38 3.97 -1.58
N ALA A 185 9.63 5.22 -1.20
CA ALA A 185 9.92 5.59 0.19
C ALA A 185 8.61 5.83 0.94
N ASN A 186 8.60 5.61 2.25
CA ASN A 186 7.41 5.77 3.08
C ASN A 186 7.75 6.38 4.44
N ARG A 187 6.73 6.91 5.13
CA ARG A 187 6.80 7.32 6.54
C ARG A 187 5.81 6.50 7.35
N GLY A 188 6.33 5.49 8.08
CA GLY A 188 5.53 4.66 8.97
C GLY A 188 4.63 3.61 8.29
N LEU A 189 4.86 3.31 7.01
CA LEU A 189 4.12 2.32 6.23
C LEU A 189 4.98 1.06 6.06
N TYR A 190 4.97 0.20 7.05
CA TYR A 190 5.96 -0.89 7.16
C TYR A 190 5.59 -2.15 6.39
N GLU A 191 4.35 -2.33 5.95
CA GLU A 191 3.90 -3.53 5.24
C GLU A 191 3.79 -3.25 3.74
N TYR A 192 4.37 -4.13 2.93
CA TYR A 192 4.24 -4.12 1.48
C TYR A 192 4.14 -5.54 0.93
N GLU A 193 3.77 -5.65 -0.33
CA GLU A 193 3.73 -6.90 -1.11
C GLU A 193 4.14 -6.60 -2.55
N ILE A 194 4.82 -7.54 -3.22
CA ILE A 194 5.08 -7.44 -4.67
C ILE A 194 4.03 -8.26 -5.41
N LEU A 195 3.29 -7.61 -6.31
CA LEU A 195 2.25 -8.22 -7.12
C LEU A 195 2.79 -8.47 -8.54
N GLU A 196 3.30 -9.68 -8.80
CA GLU A 196 3.89 -10.05 -10.10
C GLU A 196 2.85 -9.99 -11.22
N ASP A 197 1.63 -10.44 -10.96
CA ASP A 197 0.50 -10.47 -11.89
C ASP A 197 -0.04 -9.07 -12.25
N GLN A 198 0.33 -8.06 -11.49
CA GLN A 198 0.00 -6.66 -11.75
C GLN A 198 1.20 -5.85 -12.26
N GLY A 199 2.10 -6.47 -13.02
CA GLY A 199 3.26 -5.80 -13.61
C GLY A 199 4.35 -5.49 -12.58
N ASN A 200 4.65 -6.43 -11.70
CA ASN A 200 5.60 -6.26 -10.59
C ASN A 200 5.26 -5.01 -9.78
N ALA A 201 3.98 -4.86 -9.39
CA ALA A 201 3.56 -3.71 -8.61
C ALA A 201 4.07 -3.78 -7.18
N VAL A 202 4.53 -2.66 -6.66
CA VAL A 202 4.72 -2.46 -5.23
C VAL A 202 3.38 -2.07 -4.62
N ALA A 203 2.81 -2.94 -3.78
CA ALA A 203 1.58 -2.68 -3.05
C ALA A 203 1.94 -2.33 -1.60
N VAL A 204 1.74 -1.07 -1.20
CA VAL A 204 2.02 -0.61 0.17
C VAL A 204 0.72 -0.56 0.96
N THR A 205 0.68 -1.20 2.12
CA THR A 205 -0.46 -1.15 3.03
C THR A 205 -0.54 0.22 3.70
N LEU A 206 -1.65 0.91 3.47
CA LEU A 206 -1.94 2.23 4.06
C LEU A 206 -2.70 2.09 5.37
N LEU A 207 -3.75 1.28 5.38
CA LEU A 207 -4.53 0.94 6.57
C LEU A 207 -4.77 -0.56 6.62
N ARG A 208 -4.70 -1.11 7.81
CA ARG A 208 -5.12 -2.46 8.10
C ARG A 208 -5.96 -2.47 9.37
N CYS A 209 -7.22 -2.85 9.24
CA CYS A 209 -8.25 -2.75 10.27
C CYS A 209 -8.66 -4.15 10.70
N VAL A 210 -8.42 -4.49 11.96
CA VAL A 210 -8.72 -5.82 12.53
C VAL A 210 -9.39 -5.70 13.88
N ALA A 211 -10.15 -6.73 14.29
CA ALA A 211 -10.91 -6.73 15.53
C ALA A 211 -10.30 -7.53 16.67
N GLU A 212 -9.23 -8.29 16.43
CA GLU A 212 -8.64 -9.18 17.42
C GLU A 212 -7.12 -9.22 17.36
N MET A 213 -6.49 -9.50 18.50
CA MET A 213 -5.05 -9.50 18.64
C MET A 213 -4.40 -10.84 18.24
N GLY A 214 -4.91 -11.99 18.67
CA GLY A 214 -4.13 -13.22 18.63
C GLY A 214 -4.89 -14.49 18.26
N ASP A 215 -4.18 -15.59 18.28
CA ASP A 215 -4.57 -16.91 17.79
C ASP A 215 -4.93 -17.90 18.90
N TRP A 216 -4.60 -17.61 20.16
CA TRP A 216 -4.84 -18.49 21.30
C TRP A 216 -6.13 -18.17 22.08
N GLY A 217 -6.97 -17.32 21.52
CA GLY A 217 -8.24 -16.89 22.09
C GLY A 217 -8.77 -15.64 21.42
N TYR A 218 -10.01 -15.31 21.71
CA TYR A 218 -10.63 -14.06 21.20
C TYR A 218 -10.30 -12.91 22.16
N PHE A 219 -9.38 -12.04 21.74
CA PHE A 219 -8.98 -10.82 22.44
C PHE A 219 -9.35 -9.59 21.61
N PRO A 220 -10.51 -8.96 21.87
CA PRO A 220 -10.98 -7.84 21.06
C PRO A 220 -10.03 -6.64 21.10
N THR A 221 -9.74 -6.08 19.93
CA THR A 221 -8.92 -4.86 19.75
C THR A 221 -9.69 -3.78 18.98
N PRO A 222 -10.75 -3.21 19.57
CA PRO A 222 -11.67 -2.32 18.83
C PRO A 222 -11.00 -1.05 18.30
N LYS A 223 -9.90 -0.58 18.89
CA LYS A 223 -9.13 0.57 18.39
C LYS A 223 -8.30 0.24 17.17
N ALA A 224 -7.95 -1.03 16.95
CA ALA A 224 -7.22 -1.48 15.76
C ALA A 224 -8.08 -1.46 14.49
N GLN A 225 -9.37 -1.16 14.60
CA GLN A 225 -10.25 -0.91 13.44
C GLN A 225 -9.97 0.41 12.72
N GLN A 226 -9.09 1.25 13.25
CA GLN A 226 -8.61 2.45 12.57
C GLN A 226 -9.75 3.32 12.00
N ILE A 227 -10.83 3.52 12.78
CA ILE A 227 -11.93 4.43 12.38
C ILE A 227 -11.48 5.87 12.55
N GLY A 228 -11.62 6.68 11.48
CA GLY A 228 -11.23 8.09 11.50
C GLY A 228 -10.52 8.54 10.24
N THR A 229 -9.85 9.69 10.33
CA THR A 229 -9.12 10.28 9.20
C THR A 229 -7.62 10.15 9.42
N PHE A 230 -6.93 9.60 8.40
CA PHE A 230 -5.50 9.34 8.42
C PHE A 230 -4.84 10.04 7.25
N CYS A 231 -3.71 10.70 7.50
CA CYS A 231 -2.84 11.24 6.48
C CYS A 231 -1.56 10.40 6.41
N LEU A 232 -1.25 9.88 5.23
CA LEU A 232 -0.23 8.88 4.99
C LEU A 232 0.66 9.37 3.86
N GLU A 233 1.98 9.31 4.03
CA GLU A 233 2.93 9.89 3.10
C GLU A 233 3.89 8.86 2.55
N PHE A 234 4.14 8.96 1.24
CA PHE A 234 5.17 8.20 0.55
C PHE A 234 5.74 9.01 -0.62
N GLU A 235 6.89 8.60 -1.11
CA GLU A 235 7.54 9.22 -2.26
C GLU A 235 7.89 8.17 -3.30
N VAL A 236 7.71 8.51 -4.57
CA VAL A 236 8.05 7.63 -5.69
C VAL A 236 9.25 8.20 -6.41
N VAL A 237 10.38 7.51 -6.38
CA VAL A 237 11.67 7.96 -6.89
C VAL A 237 12.11 7.06 -8.05
N PRO A 238 11.97 7.48 -9.31
CA PRO A 238 12.57 6.79 -10.44
C PRO A 238 14.09 7.03 -10.46
N PHE A 239 14.86 6.04 -10.89
CA PHE A 239 16.32 6.15 -11.00
C PHE A 239 16.88 5.40 -12.21
N ALA A 240 18.01 5.87 -12.74
CA ALA A 240 18.69 5.23 -13.86
C ALA A 240 19.55 4.04 -13.39
N ALA A 241 19.93 3.17 -14.31
CA ALA A 241 20.87 2.09 -14.02
C ALA A 241 22.18 2.62 -13.42
N GLY A 242 22.62 1.99 -12.34
CA GLY A 242 23.81 2.39 -11.60
C GLY A 242 23.60 3.50 -10.55
N GLU A 243 22.38 4.03 -10.40
CA GLU A 243 22.05 5.09 -9.44
C GLU A 243 21.27 4.56 -8.21
N THR A 244 21.24 3.25 -8.01
CA THR A 244 20.53 2.60 -6.91
C THR A 244 20.92 3.17 -5.53
N GLY A 245 22.23 3.42 -5.32
CA GLY A 245 22.71 4.03 -4.07
C GLY A 245 22.24 5.48 -3.86
N ASP A 246 22.05 6.24 -4.93
CA ASP A 246 21.49 7.60 -4.86
C ASP A 246 19.99 7.54 -4.55
N ALA A 247 19.26 6.59 -5.14
CA ALA A 247 17.86 6.35 -4.83
C ALA A 247 17.68 5.97 -3.34
N PHE A 248 18.55 5.14 -2.77
CA PHE A 248 18.50 4.81 -1.34
C PHE A 248 18.71 6.04 -0.46
N ARG A 249 19.64 6.96 -0.84
CA ARG A 249 19.82 8.22 -0.10
C ARG A 249 18.57 9.09 -0.13
N GLU A 250 17.86 9.15 -1.24
CA GLU A 250 16.56 9.84 -1.32
C GLU A 250 15.52 9.17 -0.40
N GLY A 251 15.45 7.84 -0.41
CA GLY A 251 14.54 7.09 0.48
C GLY A 251 14.80 7.37 1.96
N TYR A 252 16.06 7.46 2.37
CA TYR A 252 16.42 7.86 3.74
C TYR A 252 16.14 9.35 4.00
N ALA A 253 16.47 10.23 3.05
CA ALA A 253 16.22 11.66 3.19
C ALA A 253 14.71 11.98 3.33
N PHE A 254 13.85 11.16 2.75
CA PHE A 254 12.41 11.32 2.90
C PHE A 254 11.91 11.13 4.35
N GLN A 255 12.67 10.46 5.23
CA GLN A 255 12.34 10.32 6.65
C GLN A 255 12.48 11.63 7.42
N GLU A 256 13.32 12.55 6.91
CA GLU A 256 13.65 13.78 7.60
C GLU A 256 12.90 14.96 6.97
N ASP A 257 12.24 15.77 7.81
CA ASP A 257 11.77 17.06 7.38
C ASP A 257 12.99 17.99 7.34
N LEU A 258 13.52 18.21 6.14
CA LEU A 258 14.54 19.25 5.96
C LEU A 258 13.83 20.59 6.19
N THR A 259 14.06 21.16 7.37
CA THR A 259 13.65 22.51 7.75
C THR A 259 14.54 23.55 7.09
#